data_123743d465c7a7c000b4b6d49c2cbacf
#
_entry.id   123743d465c7a7c000b4b6d49c2cbacf
#
_cell.length_a   1.000
_cell.length_b   1.000
_cell.length_c   1.000
_cell.angle_alpha   90.00
_cell.angle_beta   90.00
_cell.angle_gamma   90.00
#
_symmetry.space_group_name_H-M   'P 1'
#
loop_
_entity.id
_entity.type
_entity.pdbx_description
1 polymer ?
#
loop_
_entity_poly.entity_id
_entity_poly.type
_entity_poly.pdbx_seq_one_letter_code
_entity_poly.pdbx_strand_id
1 'polypeptide(L)'
;KTTSIAKLAHRYKSEGMSVMLGAADTFRAAAVDQLKVWGERVGVEVVAQGMGSDPAAVAFDTLQAAVARNADLVLIDTAGRLHNKVNLMNELGKIKRVMSKVVPDAPHEVWLVLDGSTGQNALEQAKRFTEVTDVTGLVLTKLDGTAKGGVVLAISDQLQVPVRFVGVGEKMEDLQEFHPMEFVDSLLPQSLDPNE
;
A
#
# COMPACT_ATOMS: atom_id res chain seq x y z
N LYS A 1 1.34 -3.24 -6.30
CA LYS A 1 0.84 -2.05 -5.60
C LYS A 1 -0.55 -1.64 -6.07
N THR A 2 -0.74 -1.36 -7.35
CA THR A 2 -2.03 -0.90 -7.90
C THR A 2 -3.18 -1.87 -7.60
N THR A 3 -2.94 -3.20 -7.72
CA THR A 3 -3.93 -4.21 -7.32
C THR A 3 -4.20 -4.19 -5.81
N SER A 4 -3.16 -3.98 -4.98
CA SER A 4 -3.32 -3.94 -3.53
C SER A 4 -4.15 -2.73 -3.08
N ILE A 5 -3.96 -1.57 -3.71
CA ILE A 5 -4.78 -0.37 -3.46
C ILE A 5 -6.25 -0.62 -3.81
N ALA A 6 -6.52 -1.31 -4.92
CA ALA A 6 -7.87 -1.67 -5.32
C ALA A 6 -8.55 -2.61 -4.31
N LYS A 7 -7.81 -3.60 -3.80
CA LYS A 7 -8.29 -4.52 -2.75
C LYS A 7 -8.59 -3.77 -1.45
N LEU A 8 -7.74 -2.82 -1.04
CA LEU A 8 -7.98 -1.95 0.11
C LEU A 8 -9.24 -1.09 -0.08
N ALA A 9 -9.37 -0.46 -1.25
CA ALA A 9 -10.54 0.35 -1.57
C ALA A 9 -11.85 -0.47 -1.55
N HIS A 10 -11.80 -1.70 -2.09
CA HIS A 10 -12.93 -2.62 -2.03
C HIS A 10 -13.31 -2.98 -0.59
N ARG A 11 -12.34 -3.33 0.24
CA ARG A 11 -12.53 -3.67 1.64
C ARG A 11 -13.21 -2.52 2.41
N TYR A 12 -12.61 -1.34 2.41
CA TYR A 12 -13.13 -0.21 3.17
C TYR A 12 -14.49 0.26 2.66
N LYS A 13 -14.72 0.18 1.35
CA LYS A 13 -16.05 0.43 0.79
C LYS A 13 -17.08 -0.60 1.28
N SER A 14 -16.72 -1.88 1.36
CA SER A 14 -17.61 -2.92 1.88
C SER A 14 -17.92 -2.75 3.38
N GLU A 15 -17.04 -2.08 4.11
CA GLU A 15 -17.24 -1.66 5.50
C GLU A 15 -18.09 -0.38 5.61
N GLY A 16 -18.58 0.17 4.50
CA GLY A 16 -19.49 1.31 4.44
C GLY A 16 -18.80 2.67 4.32
N MET A 17 -17.48 2.72 4.13
CA MET A 17 -16.73 3.97 3.97
C MET A 17 -16.87 4.54 2.55
N SER A 18 -16.93 5.86 2.47
CA SER A 18 -16.77 6.61 1.21
C SER A 18 -15.29 6.72 0.89
N VAL A 19 -14.83 6.04 -0.18
CA VAL A 19 -13.42 5.92 -0.54
C VAL A 19 -13.16 6.66 -1.85
N MET A 20 -12.02 7.39 -1.92
CA MET A 20 -11.50 7.99 -3.15
C MET A 20 -10.06 7.55 -3.42
N LEU A 21 -9.72 7.43 -4.70
CA LEU A 21 -8.38 7.05 -5.14
C LEU A 21 -7.70 8.19 -5.91
N GLY A 22 -6.40 8.37 -5.70
CA GLY A 22 -5.55 9.27 -6.49
C GLY A 22 -4.48 8.51 -7.26
N ALA A 23 -4.42 8.68 -8.59
CA ALA A 23 -3.46 8.04 -9.48
C ALA A 23 -2.19 8.89 -9.62
N ALA A 24 -1.33 8.91 -8.59
CA ALA A 24 -0.12 9.73 -8.57
C ALA A 24 1.15 8.99 -9.10
N ASP A 25 1.07 7.77 -9.60
CA ASP A 25 2.14 7.12 -10.40
C ASP A 25 2.04 7.56 -11.87
N THR A 26 2.17 8.87 -12.11
CA THR A 26 1.87 9.53 -13.40
C THR A 26 2.85 9.23 -14.51
N PHE A 27 4.03 8.71 -14.19
CA PHE A 27 5.05 8.33 -15.17
C PHE A 27 4.81 6.95 -15.79
N ARG A 28 3.83 6.20 -15.28
CA ARG A 28 3.44 4.89 -15.77
C ARG A 28 2.00 4.89 -16.23
N ALA A 29 1.80 5.19 -17.52
CA ALA A 29 0.45 5.21 -18.13
C ALA A 29 -0.36 3.95 -17.77
N ALA A 30 0.25 2.76 -17.91
CA ALA A 30 -0.39 1.50 -17.57
C ALA A 30 -0.82 1.40 -16.08
N ALA A 31 -0.13 2.08 -15.15
CA ALA A 31 -0.53 2.08 -13.74
C ALA A 31 -1.77 2.96 -13.53
N VAL A 32 -1.80 4.13 -14.14
CA VAL A 32 -2.95 5.04 -14.10
C VAL A 32 -4.18 4.39 -14.71
N ASP A 33 -4.05 3.80 -15.91
CA ASP A 33 -5.16 3.12 -16.59
C ASP A 33 -5.64 1.91 -15.80
N GLN A 34 -4.72 1.13 -15.23
CA GLN A 34 -5.07 -0.01 -14.38
C GLN A 34 -5.85 0.45 -13.14
N LEU A 35 -5.43 1.55 -12.49
CA LEU A 35 -6.14 2.06 -11.32
C LEU A 35 -7.55 2.54 -11.66
N LYS A 36 -7.74 3.19 -12.82
CA LYS A 36 -9.08 3.57 -13.32
C LYS A 36 -9.97 2.36 -13.52
N VAL A 37 -9.48 1.31 -14.22
CA VAL A 37 -10.23 0.07 -14.41
C VAL A 37 -10.64 -0.57 -13.08
N TRP A 38 -9.73 -0.56 -12.10
CA TRP A 38 -10.05 -1.05 -10.76
C TRP A 38 -11.06 -0.17 -10.04
N GLY A 39 -10.93 1.15 -10.14
CA GLY A 39 -11.89 2.10 -9.57
C GLY A 39 -13.31 1.84 -10.08
N GLU A 40 -13.47 1.65 -11.40
CA GLU A 40 -14.75 1.29 -12.02
C GLU A 40 -15.30 -0.03 -11.48
N ARG A 41 -14.47 -1.08 -11.42
CA ARG A 41 -14.88 -2.41 -10.92
C ARG A 41 -15.33 -2.38 -9.45
N VAL A 42 -14.64 -1.63 -8.63
CA VAL A 42 -14.95 -1.48 -7.19
C VAL A 42 -16.05 -0.44 -6.97
N GLY A 43 -16.32 0.41 -7.97
CA GLY A 43 -17.25 1.53 -7.88
C GLY A 43 -16.73 2.63 -6.97
N VAL A 44 -15.43 2.94 -7.06
CA VAL A 44 -14.73 3.98 -6.30
C VAL A 44 -14.18 5.00 -7.29
N GLU A 45 -14.35 6.28 -6.97
CA GLU A 45 -13.86 7.36 -7.84
C GLU A 45 -12.33 7.43 -7.84
N VAL A 46 -11.77 7.63 -9.03
CA VAL A 46 -10.31 7.79 -9.24
C VAL A 46 -10.03 9.16 -9.81
N VAL A 47 -9.29 9.97 -9.08
CA VAL A 47 -8.74 11.24 -9.57
C VAL A 47 -7.42 10.96 -10.27
N ALA A 48 -7.34 11.35 -11.55
CA ALA A 48 -6.15 11.16 -12.38
C ALA A 48 -5.98 12.34 -13.32
N GLN A 49 -4.74 12.66 -13.64
CA GLN A 49 -4.37 13.63 -14.66
C GLN A 49 -3.68 12.95 -15.84
N GLY A 50 -3.29 13.73 -16.86
CA GLY A 50 -2.57 13.22 -18.02
C GLY A 50 -1.22 12.58 -17.65
N MET A 51 -0.69 11.76 -18.56
CA MET A 51 0.63 11.13 -18.38
C MET A 51 1.72 12.20 -18.20
N GLY A 52 2.61 11.99 -17.22
CA GLY A 52 3.70 12.91 -16.90
C GLY A 52 3.28 14.14 -16.10
N SER A 53 2.02 14.24 -15.68
CA SER A 53 1.58 15.29 -14.75
C SER A 53 2.33 15.21 -13.42
N ASP A 54 2.36 16.32 -12.70
CA ASP A 54 2.98 16.37 -11.37
C ASP A 54 2.20 15.47 -10.38
N PRO A 55 2.82 14.43 -9.82
CA PRO A 55 2.19 13.57 -8.82
C PRO A 55 1.60 14.33 -7.64
N ALA A 56 2.25 15.42 -7.23
CA ALA A 56 1.78 16.25 -6.14
C ALA A 56 0.50 17.02 -6.49
N ALA A 57 0.31 17.40 -7.76
CA ALA A 57 -0.93 18.01 -8.22
C ALA A 57 -2.09 17.01 -8.17
N VAL A 58 -1.85 15.75 -8.60
CA VAL A 58 -2.86 14.69 -8.49
C VAL A 58 -3.27 14.46 -7.04
N ALA A 59 -2.31 14.38 -6.12
CA ALA A 59 -2.59 14.21 -4.70
C ALA A 59 -3.40 15.39 -4.13
N PHE A 60 -3.03 16.61 -4.49
CA PHE A 60 -3.74 17.82 -4.08
C PHE A 60 -5.20 17.81 -4.56
N ASP A 61 -5.41 17.59 -5.86
CA ASP A 61 -6.75 17.56 -6.46
C ASP A 61 -7.61 16.45 -5.86
N THR A 62 -7.00 15.28 -5.58
CA THR A 62 -7.70 14.16 -4.94
C THR A 62 -8.19 14.55 -3.56
N LEU A 63 -7.35 15.18 -2.73
CA LEU A 63 -7.76 15.59 -1.39
C LEU A 63 -8.80 16.71 -1.44
N GLN A 64 -8.66 17.68 -2.33
CA GLN A 64 -9.69 18.72 -2.49
C GLN A 64 -11.04 18.12 -2.87
N ALA A 65 -11.05 17.21 -3.83
CA ALA A 65 -12.27 16.50 -4.22
C ALA A 65 -12.85 15.67 -3.06
N ALA A 66 -11.99 15.00 -2.29
CA ALA A 66 -12.40 14.19 -1.14
C ALA A 66 -13.04 15.04 -0.02
N VAL A 67 -12.43 16.17 0.32
CA VAL A 67 -12.99 17.11 1.30
C VAL A 67 -14.35 17.65 0.82
N ALA A 68 -14.45 18.06 -0.45
CA ALA A 68 -15.71 18.57 -1.02
C ALA A 68 -16.84 17.53 -1.04
N ARG A 69 -16.51 16.23 -1.07
CA ARG A 69 -17.47 15.12 -1.10
C ARG A 69 -17.64 14.41 0.23
N ASN A 70 -16.99 14.89 1.29
CA ASN A 70 -16.97 14.27 2.62
C ASN A 70 -16.57 12.79 2.54
N ALA A 71 -15.50 12.48 1.77
CA ALA A 71 -14.96 11.13 1.71
C ALA A 71 -14.29 10.76 3.05
N ASP A 72 -14.52 9.53 3.51
CA ASP A 72 -13.97 9.01 4.77
C ASP A 72 -12.51 8.59 4.63
N LEU A 73 -12.13 8.11 3.44
CA LEU A 73 -10.80 7.57 3.15
C LEU A 73 -10.30 7.99 1.76
N VAL A 74 -9.05 8.42 1.72
CA VAL A 74 -8.31 8.68 0.47
C VAL A 74 -7.09 7.79 0.40
N LEU A 75 -6.93 7.08 -0.72
CA LEU A 75 -5.73 6.28 -1.01
C LEU A 75 -5.02 6.86 -2.23
N ILE A 76 -3.75 7.21 -2.09
CA ILE A 76 -2.92 7.78 -3.17
C ILE A 76 -1.90 6.72 -3.64
N ASP A 77 -2.03 6.27 -4.91
CA ASP A 77 -1.03 5.39 -5.54
C ASP A 77 0.13 6.23 -6.06
N THR A 78 1.32 6.01 -5.51
CA THR A 78 2.54 6.75 -5.87
C THR A 78 3.54 5.87 -6.61
N ALA A 79 4.49 6.47 -7.30
CA ALA A 79 5.65 5.76 -7.83
C ALA A 79 6.37 4.98 -6.72
N GLY A 80 6.97 3.85 -7.07
CA GLY A 80 7.63 2.98 -6.08
C GLY A 80 8.90 2.32 -6.62
N ARG A 81 9.49 2.90 -7.68
CA ARG A 81 10.74 2.39 -8.25
C ARG A 81 11.91 3.24 -7.77
N LEU A 82 12.88 2.59 -7.09
CA LEU A 82 14.09 3.23 -6.57
C LEU A 82 15.18 3.50 -7.62
N HIS A 83 14.88 3.44 -8.93
CA HIS A 83 15.88 3.66 -9.98
C HIS A 83 16.56 5.04 -9.89
N ASN A 84 15.84 6.03 -9.37
CA ASN A 84 16.41 7.32 -9.01
C ASN A 84 15.91 7.72 -7.62
N LYS A 85 16.64 7.28 -6.60
CA LYS A 85 16.29 7.45 -5.19
C LYS A 85 16.02 8.92 -4.84
N VAL A 86 16.86 9.83 -5.28
CA VAL A 86 16.77 11.26 -4.93
C VAL A 86 15.50 11.87 -5.51
N ASN A 87 15.19 11.59 -6.78
CA ASN A 87 13.99 12.15 -7.42
C ASN A 87 12.71 11.61 -6.80
N LEU A 88 12.65 10.30 -6.52
CA LEU A 88 11.50 9.68 -5.85
C LEU A 88 11.27 10.29 -4.46
N MET A 89 12.33 10.52 -3.68
CA MET A 89 12.22 11.11 -2.35
C MET A 89 11.74 12.56 -2.40
N ASN A 90 12.25 13.34 -3.34
CA ASN A 90 11.79 14.71 -3.55
C ASN A 90 10.30 14.75 -3.96
N GLU A 91 9.89 13.82 -4.81
CA GLU A 91 8.50 13.65 -5.24
C GLU A 91 7.58 13.28 -4.08
N LEU A 92 7.92 12.24 -3.30
CA LEU A 92 7.15 11.83 -2.13
C LEU A 92 7.09 12.94 -1.07
N GLY A 93 8.21 13.63 -0.82
CA GLY A 93 8.24 14.80 0.07
C GLY A 93 7.38 15.95 -0.43
N LYS A 94 7.29 16.17 -1.76
CA LYS A 94 6.40 17.17 -2.34
C LYS A 94 4.94 16.79 -2.19
N ILE A 95 4.59 15.51 -2.43
CA ILE A 95 3.25 14.97 -2.21
C ILE A 95 2.83 15.22 -0.76
N LYS A 96 3.64 14.81 0.22
CA LYS A 96 3.38 15.03 1.65
C LYS A 96 3.09 16.51 1.96
N ARG A 97 3.93 17.43 1.47
CA ARG A 97 3.76 18.87 1.71
C ARG A 97 2.49 19.45 1.11
N VAL A 98 2.05 18.97 -0.05
CA VAL A 98 0.81 19.51 -0.66
C VAL A 98 -0.43 18.90 -0.02
N MET A 99 -0.37 17.65 0.43
CA MET A 99 -1.46 17.01 1.16
C MET A 99 -1.75 17.77 2.47
N SER A 100 -0.72 18.11 3.23
CA SER A 100 -0.86 18.84 4.50
C SER A 100 -1.41 20.28 4.34
N LYS A 101 -1.38 20.84 3.12
CA LYS A 101 -2.05 22.14 2.85
C LYS A 101 -3.57 22.03 2.72
N VAL A 102 -4.08 20.83 2.39
CA VAL A 102 -5.52 20.57 2.25
C VAL A 102 -6.07 20.00 3.54
N VAL A 103 -5.37 19.01 4.09
CA VAL A 103 -5.69 18.36 5.38
C VAL A 103 -4.43 18.45 6.25
N PRO A 104 -4.42 19.23 7.34
CA PRO A 104 -3.20 19.59 8.10
C PRO A 104 -2.35 18.40 8.53
N ASP A 105 -2.96 17.28 8.93
CA ASP A 105 -2.28 16.10 9.43
C ASP A 105 -2.02 15.03 8.34
N ALA A 106 -2.37 15.30 7.07
CA ALA A 106 -2.16 14.36 5.98
C ALA A 106 -0.69 14.34 5.50
N PRO A 107 -0.19 13.17 5.07
CA PRO A 107 -0.85 11.86 5.13
C PRO A 107 -0.84 11.30 6.54
N HIS A 108 -1.97 10.74 7.01
CA HIS A 108 -2.05 10.11 8.33
C HIS A 108 -1.26 8.81 8.40
N GLU A 109 -1.16 8.09 7.27
CA GLU A 109 -0.44 6.82 7.13
C GLU A 109 0.35 6.81 5.82
N VAL A 110 1.54 6.22 5.87
CA VAL A 110 2.37 5.93 4.68
C VAL A 110 2.66 4.43 4.67
N TRP A 111 2.06 3.72 3.72
CA TRP A 111 2.19 2.27 3.65
C TRP A 111 3.09 1.84 2.49
N LEU A 112 4.04 0.98 2.81
CA LEU A 112 4.94 0.38 1.84
C LEU A 112 4.42 -1.00 1.43
N VAL A 113 4.17 -1.18 0.13
CA VAL A 113 3.75 -2.47 -0.43
C VAL A 113 4.96 -3.24 -0.93
N LEU A 114 5.19 -4.42 -0.37
CA LEU A 114 6.32 -5.30 -0.69
C LEU A 114 5.82 -6.63 -1.28
N ASP A 115 6.61 -7.18 -2.19
CA ASP A 115 6.40 -8.50 -2.75
C ASP A 115 7.15 -9.54 -1.90
N GLY A 116 6.42 -10.31 -1.09
CA GLY A 116 7.00 -11.31 -0.20
C GLY A 116 7.72 -12.44 -0.92
N SER A 117 7.39 -12.68 -2.20
CA SER A 117 8.07 -13.72 -2.99
C SER A 117 9.52 -13.39 -3.32
N THR A 118 9.93 -12.13 -3.17
CA THR A 118 11.30 -11.68 -3.47
C THR A 118 12.26 -11.83 -2.30
N GLY A 119 11.80 -12.30 -1.14
CA GLY A 119 12.64 -12.61 0.02
C GLY A 119 13.53 -11.46 0.46
N GLN A 120 14.84 -11.65 0.48
CA GLN A 120 15.83 -10.65 0.90
C GLN A 120 15.75 -9.33 0.10
N ASN A 121 15.36 -9.36 -1.17
CA ASN A 121 15.18 -8.14 -1.96
C ASN A 121 14.04 -7.28 -1.42
N ALA A 122 12.96 -7.89 -0.92
CA ALA A 122 11.88 -7.16 -0.26
C ALA A 122 12.38 -6.44 0.99
N LEU A 123 13.19 -7.11 1.80
CA LEU A 123 13.77 -6.55 3.02
C LEU A 123 14.72 -5.38 2.72
N GLU A 124 15.62 -5.54 1.74
CA GLU A 124 16.52 -4.47 1.32
C GLU A 124 15.76 -3.26 0.74
N GLN A 125 14.73 -3.52 -0.05
CA GLN A 125 13.84 -2.46 -0.55
C GLN A 125 13.17 -1.73 0.62
N ALA A 126 12.65 -2.46 1.57
CA ALA A 126 11.97 -1.92 2.72
C ALA A 126 12.89 -1.04 3.58
N LYS A 127 14.10 -1.50 3.90
CA LYS A 127 15.12 -0.71 4.61
C LYS A 127 15.38 0.63 3.94
N ARG A 128 15.61 0.59 2.62
CA ARG A 128 15.89 1.81 1.85
C ARG A 128 14.71 2.79 1.84
N PHE A 129 13.48 2.30 1.84
CA PHE A 129 12.29 3.16 1.91
C PHE A 129 12.10 3.75 3.30
N THR A 130 12.25 2.95 4.36
CA THR A 130 12.10 3.41 5.74
C THR A 130 13.17 4.43 6.17
N GLU A 131 14.37 4.37 5.57
CA GLU A 131 15.42 5.37 5.80
C GLU A 131 15.09 6.77 5.25
N VAL A 132 14.17 6.88 4.30
CA VAL A 132 13.95 8.09 3.52
C VAL A 132 12.51 8.57 3.49
N THR A 133 11.58 7.75 3.95
CA THR A 133 10.16 8.08 4.13
C THR A 133 9.70 7.59 5.50
N ASP A 134 8.80 8.35 6.12
CA ASP A 134 8.16 7.97 7.39
C ASP A 134 7.14 6.84 7.13
N VAL A 135 7.61 5.63 6.82
CA VAL A 135 6.73 4.47 6.61
C VAL A 135 6.09 4.09 7.94
N THR A 136 4.75 4.08 7.98
CA THR A 136 3.96 3.79 9.19
C THR A 136 3.34 2.40 9.17
N GLY A 137 3.35 1.72 8.01
CA GLY A 137 2.79 0.38 7.88
C GLY A 137 3.30 -0.36 6.65
N LEU A 138 3.21 -1.68 6.70
CA LEU A 138 3.62 -2.57 5.63
C LEU A 138 2.42 -3.38 5.11
N VAL A 139 2.40 -3.57 3.79
CA VAL A 139 1.50 -4.49 3.11
C VAL A 139 2.37 -5.53 2.39
N LEU A 140 2.32 -6.77 2.83
CA LEU A 140 3.09 -7.87 2.26
C LEU A 140 2.21 -8.69 1.32
N THR A 141 2.60 -8.80 0.05
CA THR A 141 1.83 -9.50 -0.97
C THR A 141 2.49 -10.80 -1.40
N LYS A 142 1.73 -11.67 -2.07
CA LYS A 142 2.18 -12.96 -2.60
C LYS A 142 2.74 -13.89 -1.51
N LEU A 143 2.05 -13.95 -0.38
CA LEU A 143 2.38 -14.89 0.69
C LEU A 143 1.76 -16.30 0.53
N ASP A 144 1.12 -16.59 -0.58
CA ASP A 144 0.49 -17.86 -0.95
C ASP A 144 1.43 -19.02 -1.37
N GLY A 145 2.74 -18.89 -1.42
CA GLY A 145 3.77 -19.91 -1.69
C GLY A 145 4.71 -20.13 -0.50
N THR A 146 5.57 -21.07 -0.56
CA THR A 146 6.06 -21.93 0.52
C THR A 146 7.10 -21.43 1.56
N ALA A 147 7.83 -20.35 1.37
CA ALA A 147 8.91 -19.93 2.29
C ALA A 147 8.64 -18.61 3.04
N LYS A 148 7.39 -18.25 3.26
CA LYS A 148 6.90 -16.90 3.39
C LYS A 148 6.81 -16.36 4.79
N GLY A 149 6.64 -17.21 5.77
CA GLY A 149 6.67 -16.81 7.16
C GLY A 149 8.00 -16.16 7.56
N GLY A 150 9.10 -16.70 7.07
CA GLY A 150 10.43 -16.19 7.37
C GLY A 150 10.66 -14.74 6.93
N VAL A 151 10.15 -14.34 5.76
CA VAL A 151 10.30 -12.96 5.28
C VAL A 151 9.46 -11.98 6.11
N VAL A 152 8.26 -12.37 6.53
CA VAL A 152 7.40 -11.55 7.39
C VAL A 152 8.08 -11.31 8.75
N LEU A 153 8.60 -12.37 9.37
CA LEU A 153 9.31 -12.29 10.64
C LEU A 153 10.57 -11.42 10.51
N ALA A 154 11.39 -11.64 9.47
CA ALA A 154 12.60 -10.85 9.25
C ALA A 154 12.32 -9.37 9.00
N ILE A 155 11.27 -9.04 8.25
CA ILE A 155 10.84 -7.66 7.99
C ILE A 155 10.35 -7.02 9.29
N SER A 156 9.50 -7.71 10.05
CA SER A 156 8.95 -7.20 11.32
C SER A 156 10.04 -6.95 12.35
N ASP A 157 10.99 -7.87 12.50
CA ASP A 157 12.11 -7.76 13.44
C ASP A 157 13.06 -6.60 13.08
N GLN A 158 13.44 -6.49 11.81
CA GLN A 158 14.47 -5.53 11.39
C GLN A 158 13.97 -4.11 11.17
N LEU A 159 12.72 -3.93 10.76
CA LEU A 159 12.20 -2.59 10.43
C LEU A 159 11.44 -1.94 11.56
N GLN A 160 10.93 -2.71 12.51
CA GLN A 160 10.08 -2.22 13.62
C GLN A 160 8.86 -1.41 13.11
N VAL A 161 8.42 -1.68 11.88
CA VAL A 161 7.22 -1.09 11.26
C VAL A 161 6.13 -2.16 11.23
N PRO A 162 4.91 -1.84 11.69
CA PRO A 162 3.85 -2.84 11.76
C PRO A 162 3.41 -3.33 10.39
N VAL A 163 3.24 -4.64 10.24
CA VAL A 163 2.53 -5.23 9.10
C VAL A 163 1.04 -4.99 9.32
N ARG A 164 0.40 -4.36 8.35
CA ARG A 164 -1.04 -4.04 8.39
C ARG A 164 -1.87 -5.07 7.64
N PHE A 165 -1.40 -5.46 6.44
CA PHE A 165 -2.11 -6.40 5.59
C PHE A 165 -1.17 -7.42 4.96
N VAL A 166 -1.72 -8.58 4.67
CA VAL A 166 -1.06 -9.67 3.93
C VAL A 166 -1.92 -10.10 2.74
N GLY A 167 -1.29 -10.26 1.58
CA GLY A 167 -1.92 -10.77 0.37
C GLY A 167 -1.57 -12.24 0.18
N VAL A 168 -2.59 -13.08 0.20
CA VAL A 168 -2.48 -14.54 0.15
C VAL A 168 -3.07 -15.14 -1.13
N GLY A 169 -3.37 -14.31 -2.12
CA GLY A 169 -3.92 -14.73 -3.41
C GLY A 169 -4.35 -13.56 -4.29
N GLU A 170 -5.05 -13.85 -5.39
CA GLU A 170 -5.38 -12.88 -6.43
C GLU A 170 -6.78 -12.25 -6.29
N LYS A 171 -7.71 -12.89 -5.57
CA LYS A 171 -9.07 -12.39 -5.37
C LYS A 171 -9.08 -11.12 -4.52
N MET A 172 -10.19 -10.36 -4.54
CA MET A 172 -10.35 -9.13 -3.75
C MET A 172 -10.22 -9.40 -2.25
N GLU A 173 -10.77 -10.50 -1.80
CA GLU A 173 -10.80 -10.93 -0.39
C GLU A 173 -9.45 -11.50 0.08
N ASP A 174 -8.52 -11.78 -0.84
CA ASP A 174 -7.20 -12.34 -0.52
C ASP A 174 -6.20 -11.30 0.03
N LEU A 175 -6.62 -10.06 0.26
CA LEU A 175 -5.90 -9.09 1.06
C LEU A 175 -6.53 -9.05 2.46
N GLN A 176 -5.85 -9.66 3.41
CA GLN A 176 -6.33 -9.83 4.77
C GLN A 176 -5.58 -8.92 5.74
N GLU A 177 -6.24 -8.50 6.81
CA GLU A 177 -5.59 -7.83 7.92
C GLU A 177 -4.59 -8.77 8.60
N PHE A 178 -3.46 -8.25 9.00
CA PHE A 178 -2.42 -9.06 9.61
C PHE A 178 -2.68 -9.23 11.10
N HIS A 179 -2.91 -10.47 11.52
CA HIS A 179 -3.04 -10.88 12.92
C HIS A 179 -1.79 -11.66 13.34
N PRO A 180 -0.87 -11.07 14.13
CA PRO A 180 0.42 -11.69 14.45
C PRO A 180 0.31 -13.08 15.07
N MET A 181 -0.61 -13.29 16.00
CA MET A 181 -0.77 -14.58 16.68
C MET A 181 -1.28 -15.65 15.71
N GLU A 182 -2.32 -15.37 14.92
CA GLU A 182 -2.84 -16.30 13.92
C GLU A 182 -1.77 -16.66 12.87
N PHE A 183 -0.95 -15.67 12.51
CA PHE A 183 0.14 -15.87 11.57
C PHE A 183 1.21 -16.80 12.14
N VAL A 184 1.64 -16.59 13.39
CA VAL A 184 2.61 -17.47 14.07
C VAL A 184 2.05 -18.87 14.22
N ASP A 185 0.80 -19.02 14.64
CA ASP A 185 0.13 -20.33 14.76
C ASP A 185 0.07 -21.07 13.42
N SER A 186 -0.10 -20.34 12.31
CA SER A 186 -0.07 -20.93 10.96
C SER A 186 1.30 -21.43 10.51
N LEU A 187 2.37 -20.94 11.12
CA LEU A 187 3.75 -21.34 10.84
C LEU A 187 4.22 -22.54 11.67
N LEU A 188 3.60 -22.74 12.82
CA LEU A 188 3.95 -23.86 13.70
C LEU A 188 3.22 -25.13 13.24
N PRO A 189 3.88 -26.29 13.18
CA PRO A 189 3.19 -27.55 12.91
C PRO A 189 2.15 -27.81 14.00
N GLN A 190 0.93 -28.13 13.58
CA GLN A 190 -0.21 -28.36 14.48
C GLN A 190 -0.10 -29.65 15.33
N SER A 191 1.05 -30.28 15.38
CA SER A 191 1.26 -31.48 16.22
C SER A 191 2.66 -31.50 16.81
N LEU A 192 2.80 -30.96 17.99
CA LEU A 192 3.58 -31.62 19.00
C LEU A 192 2.56 -32.39 19.88
N ASP A 193 2.06 -33.47 19.38
CA ASP A 193 1.35 -34.43 20.22
C ASP A 193 2.41 -35.04 21.16
N PRO A 194 2.35 -34.82 22.49
CA PRO A 194 3.40 -35.30 23.40
C PRO A 194 3.40 -36.81 23.58
N ASN A 195 2.64 -37.55 22.76
CA ASN A 195 2.49 -39.04 22.84
C ASN A 195 2.83 -39.76 21.53
N GLU A 196 3.53 -39.19 20.54
CA GLU A 196 4.19 -39.96 19.49
C GLU A 196 5.71 -40.05 19.67
#